data_e335a462d54e3e6f3299a6b2439ca297
#
_entry.id   e335a462d54e3e6f3299a6b2439ca297
#
_cell.length_a   1.000
_cell.length_b   1.000
_cell.length_c   1.000
_cell.angle_alpha   90.00
_cell.angle_beta   90.00
_cell.angle_gamma   90.00
#
_symmetry.space_group_name_H-M   'P 1'
#
loop_
_entity.id
_entity.type
_entity.pdbx_description
1 polymer ?
#
loop_
_entity_poly.entity_id
_entity_poly.type
_entity_poly.pdbx_seq_one_letter_code
_entity_poly.pdbx_strand_id
1 'polypeptide(L)'
;MKIFGLEHNYRCDDNSASCPQQPVLIQFSDISMLASGKPFILPDDGHEYRAYPSVAVRIDRLGKGIRERFAPRYYSDATFGLSIRDVTLLRRLRANSEPWEEAVSFDGSAPLGLYTDAALLFAERARIRIELSERTADRPFQTIEYSPDRLMYGIDRAIEMVSRKCTVKNGDIVFAGFMPDGFELYPGLDIRCYLNVRQLLFSKIR
;
A
#
# COMPACT_ATOMS: atom_id res chain seq x y z
N MET A 1 14.21 -3.81 -8.96
CA MET A 1 13.05 -4.24 -8.13
C MET A 1 11.81 -3.71 -8.81
N LYS A 2 10.69 -4.44 -8.76
CA LYS A 2 9.39 -3.95 -9.23
C LYS A 2 8.44 -3.88 -8.05
N ILE A 3 7.55 -2.91 -8.06
CA ILE A 3 6.52 -2.75 -7.04
C ILE A 3 5.17 -2.81 -7.76
N PHE A 4 4.32 -3.72 -7.34
CA PHE A 4 2.97 -3.90 -7.87
C PHE A 4 1.94 -3.62 -6.79
N GLY A 5 0.76 -3.18 -7.19
CA GLY A 5 -0.36 -3.01 -6.29
C GLY A 5 -1.69 -3.36 -6.97
N LEU A 6 -2.67 -3.76 -6.18
CA LEU A 6 -4.03 -3.95 -6.65
C LEU A 6 -4.90 -2.80 -6.17
N GLU A 7 -5.34 -1.96 -7.11
CA GLU A 7 -6.41 -1.00 -6.88
C GLU A 7 -7.74 -1.74 -6.76
N HIS A 8 -8.65 -1.17 -5.97
CA HIS A 8 -10.02 -1.68 -5.83
C HIS A 8 -10.12 -3.13 -5.30
N ASN A 9 -9.08 -3.59 -4.59
CA ASN A 9 -9.09 -4.92 -3.96
C ASN A 9 -9.45 -4.90 -2.46
N TYR A 10 -9.90 -3.76 -1.95
CA TYR A 10 -10.36 -3.60 -0.58
C TYR A 10 -11.84 -3.21 -0.57
N ARG A 11 -12.66 -3.90 0.24
CA ARG A 11 -14.11 -3.68 0.29
C ARG A 11 -14.41 -2.30 0.89
N CYS A 12 -15.30 -1.57 0.25
CA CYS A 12 -15.87 -0.33 0.80
C CYS A 12 -16.90 -0.66 1.89
N ASP A 13 -17.10 0.24 2.84
CA ASP A 13 -18.13 0.07 3.90
C ASP A 13 -19.54 0.25 3.35
N ASP A 14 -19.71 1.03 2.31
CA ASP A 14 -20.99 1.28 1.66
C ASP A 14 -21.17 0.36 0.45
N ASN A 15 -22.36 -0.26 0.33
CA ASN A 15 -22.84 -0.91 -0.89
C ASN A 15 -23.10 0.11 -2.02
N SER A 16 -22.28 1.17 -2.10
CA SER A 16 -22.44 2.17 -3.14
C SER A 16 -22.14 1.56 -4.51
N ALA A 17 -22.97 1.85 -5.49
CA ALA A 17 -22.83 1.41 -6.88
C ALA A 17 -21.50 1.87 -7.55
N SER A 18 -20.68 2.65 -6.82
CA SER A 18 -19.38 3.16 -7.25
C SER A 18 -18.19 2.26 -6.87
N CYS A 19 -18.39 1.16 -6.11
CA CYS A 19 -17.30 0.23 -5.83
C CYS A 19 -16.97 -0.59 -7.08
N PRO A 20 -15.74 -0.48 -7.62
CA PRO A 20 -15.34 -1.26 -8.78
C PRO A 20 -15.45 -2.74 -8.51
N GLN A 21 -15.99 -3.48 -9.48
CA GLN A 21 -16.25 -4.93 -9.33
C GLN A 21 -14.99 -5.79 -9.50
N GLN A 22 -13.91 -5.26 -10.01
CA GLN A 22 -12.67 -6.01 -10.24
C GLN A 22 -11.43 -5.19 -9.90
N PRO A 23 -10.44 -5.81 -9.24
CA PRO A 23 -9.16 -5.18 -8.98
C PRO A 23 -8.41 -4.85 -10.27
N VAL A 24 -7.71 -3.72 -10.25
CA VAL A 24 -6.85 -3.25 -11.32
C VAL A 24 -5.40 -3.31 -10.87
N LEU A 25 -4.53 -3.90 -11.70
CA LEU A 25 -3.09 -3.93 -11.45
C LEU A 25 -2.47 -2.57 -11.76
N ILE A 26 -1.76 -2.02 -10.79
CA ILE A 26 -0.89 -0.87 -10.97
C ILE A 26 0.57 -1.27 -10.72
N GLN A 27 1.48 -0.54 -11.33
CA GLN A 27 2.91 -0.72 -11.15
C GLN A 27 3.54 0.61 -10.73
N PHE A 28 4.40 0.54 -9.73
CA PHE A 28 5.21 1.66 -9.29
C PHE A 28 6.63 1.52 -9.82
N SER A 29 7.28 2.63 -10.04
CA SER A 29 8.73 2.69 -10.25
C SER A 29 9.47 2.22 -8.99
N ASP A 30 10.69 1.75 -9.12
CA ASP A 30 11.55 1.37 -7.98
C ASP A 30 11.96 2.57 -7.13
N ILE A 31 12.04 3.78 -7.71
CA ILE A 31 12.27 5.03 -6.97
C ILE A 31 11.12 5.40 -6.04
N SER A 32 9.93 4.84 -6.26
CA SER A 32 8.78 5.08 -5.37
C SER A 32 8.99 4.51 -3.97
N MET A 33 9.90 3.54 -3.80
CA MET A 33 10.16 2.93 -2.51
C MET A 33 10.78 3.91 -1.52
N LEU A 34 10.15 4.06 -0.36
CA LEU A 34 10.67 4.81 0.78
C LEU A 34 10.77 3.89 2.00
N ALA A 35 11.96 3.73 2.55
CA ALA A 35 12.17 2.89 3.74
C ALA A 35 11.56 3.53 5.00
N SER A 36 11.03 2.70 5.90
CA SER A 36 10.54 3.14 7.21
C SER A 36 11.57 4.01 7.95
N GLY A 37 11.11 5.11 8.55
CA GLY A 37 11.94 6.09 9.26
C GLY A 37 12.52 7.20 8.38
N LYS A 38 12.50 7.04 7.06
CA LYS A 38 12.86 8.13 6.15
C LYS A 38 11.70 9.12 6.01
N PRO A 39 11.97 10.43 5.93
CA PRO A 39 10.91 11.41 5.71
C PRO A 39 10.42 11.35 4.25
N PHE A 40 9.12 11.49 4.07
CA PHE A 40 8.55 11.87 2.78
C PHE A 40 8.51 13.39 2.72
N ILE A 41 9.14 13.95 1.71
CA ILE A 41 9.14 15.39 1.46
C ILE A 41 7.92 15.70 0.61
N LEU A 42 6.95 16.39 1.21
CA LEU A 42 5.74 16.79 0.54
C LEU A 42 6.07 17.89 -0.48
N PRO A 43 5.73 17.73 -1.77
CA PRO A 43 5.93 18.80 -2.74
C PRO A 43 5.15 20.07 -2.37
N ASP A 44 5.77 21.24 -2.56
CA ASP A 44 5.17 22.54 -2.35
C ASP A 44 4.60 23.08 -3.69
N ASP A 45 3.61 22.37 -4.20
CA ASP A 45 2.99 22.64 -5.51
C ASP A 45 1.49 23.03 -5.39
N GLY A 46 0.98 23.12 -4.15
CA GLY A 46 -0.41 23.44 -3.86
C GLY A 46 -1.39 22.30 -4.15
N HIS A 47 -0.88 21.07 -4.41
CA HIS A 47 -1.70 19.88 -4.61
C HIS A 47 -2.07 19.20 -3.29
N GLU A 48 -3.19 18.47 -3.31
CA GLU A 48 -3.61 17.59 -2.22
C GLU A 48 -2.93 16.23 -2.40
N TYR A 49 -2.21 15.77 -1.36
CA TYR A 49 -1.63 14.44 -1.29
C TYR A 49 -2.33 13.59 -0.25
N ARG A 50 -2.59 12.33 -0.59
CA ARG A 50 -3.20 11.37 0.35
C ARG A 50 -2.43 10.07 0.39
N ALA A 51 -2.41 9.42 1.55
CA ALA A 51 -1.82 8.09 1.72
C ALA A 51 -2.89 7.02 1.84
N TYR A 52 -2.69 5.92 1.13
CA TYR A 52 -3.60 4.77 1.05
C TYR A 52 -2.90 3.53 1.61
N PRO A 53 -3.30 3.05 2.78
CA PRO A 53 -2.67 1.91 3.44
C PRO A 53 -2.92 0.58 2.73
N SER A 54 -1.93 -0.32 2.80
CA SER A 54 -2.04 -1.69 2.32
C SER A 54 -1.01 -2.61 2.99
N VAL A 55 -1.35 -3.88 3.11
CA VAL A 55 -0.36 -4.94 3.36
C VAL A 55 0.35 -5.29 2.06
N ALA A 56 1.62 -5.68 2.18
CA ALA A 56 2.42 -6.11 1.04
C ALA A 56 3.29 -7.32 1.39
N VAL A 57 3.65 -8.10 0.38
CA VAL A 57 4.64 -9.17 0.51
C VAL A 57 5.86 -8.88 -0.36
N ARG A 58 7.00 -9.41 0.07
CA ARG A 58 8.22 -9.45 -0.72
C ARG A 58 8.36 -10.81 -1.38
N ILE A 59 8.46 -10.82 -2.70
CA ILE A 59 8.70 -12.03 -3.49
C ILE A 59 10.12 -12.54 -3.21
N ASP A 60 10.27 -13.82 -2.97
CA ASP A 60 11.54 -14.47 -2.64
C ASP A 60 12.12 -15.33 -3.77
N ARG A 61 11.37 -15.54 -4.86
CA ARG A 61 11.82 -16.32 -6.02
C ARG A 61 11.23 -15.88 -7.36
N LEU A 62 11.91 -16.30 -8.43
CA LEU A 62 11.47 -16.07 -9.80
C LEU A 62 10.20 -16.86 -10.12
N GLY A 63 9.21 -16.23 -10.77
CA GLY A 63 7.98 -16.88 -11.22
C GLY A 63 7.23 -16.13 -12.30
N LYS A 64 6.49 -16.88 -13.11
CA LYS A 64 5.58 -16.38 -14.14
C LYS A 64 4.37 -17.31 -14.22
N GLY A 65 3.16 -16.75 -14.29
CA GLY A 65 1.93 -17.54 -14.37
C GLY A 65 1.69 -18.40 -13.12
N ILE A 66 2.05 -17.89 -11.94
CA ILE A 66 1.90 -18.57 -10.67
C ILE A 66 0.42 -18.74 -10.39
N ARG A 67 -0.06 -19.97 -10.22
CA ARG A 67 -1.43 -20.23 -9.78
C ARG A 67 -1.56 -19.95 -8.29
N GLU A 68 -2.71 -19.42 -7.87
CA GLU A 68 -3.02 -19.04 -6.48
C GLU A 68 -2.57 -20.10 -5.46
N ARG A 69 -2.92 -21.38 -5.67
CA ARG A 69 -2.55 -22.50 -4.78
C ARG A 69 -1.04 -22.70 -4.57
N PHE A 70 -0.20 -22.12 -5.44
CA PHE A 70 1.25 -22.21 -5.34
C PHE A 70 1.90 -20.91 -4.88
N ALA A 71 1.14 -19.80 -4.80
CA ALA A 71 1.64 -18.49 -4.42
C ALA A 71 2.33 -18.47 -3.04
N PRO A 72 1.88 -19.24 -2.01
CA PRO A 72 2.57 -19.29 -0.71
C PRO A 72 4.04 -19.76 -0.76
N ARG A 73 4.48 -20.34 -1.88
CA ARG A 73 5.88 -20.76 -2.08
C ARG A 73 6.78 -19.61 -2.57
N TYR A 74 6.21 -18.43 -2.84
CA TYR A 74 6.90 -17.32 -3.49
C TYR A 74 7.13 -16.13 -2.57
N TYR A 75 6.70 -16.21 -1.31
CA TYR A 75 6.94 -15.19 -0.30
C TYR A 75 6.98 -15.84 1.09
N SER A 76 7.79 -15.30 1.95
CA SER A 76 7.84 -15.62 3.39
C SER A 76 7.67 -14.37 4.24
N ASP A 77 8.06 -13.22 3.67
CA ASP A 77 8.06 -11.93 4.35
C ASP A 77 6.89 -11.05 3.88
N ALA A 78 6.25 -10.42 4.85
CA ALA A 78 5.24 -9.41 4.63
C ALA A 78 5.57 -8.12 5.39
N THR A 79 4.98 -7.04 4.94
CA THR A 79 5.10 -5.72 5.56
C THR A 79 3.81 -4.95 5.41
N PHE A 80 3.75 -3.82 6.07
CA PHE A 80 2.73 -2.80 5.87
C PHE A 80 3.33 -1.62 5.13
N GLY A 81 2.58 -1.04 4.20
CA GLY A 81 3.05 0.10 3.45
C GLY A 81 1.91 1.05 3.04
N LEU A 82 2.29 2.10 2.37
CA LEU A 82 1.38 3.14 1.90
C LEU A 82 1.56 3.32 0.39
N SER A 83 0.50 3.75 -0.29
CA SER A 83 0.59 4.41 -1.60
C SER A 83 0.28 5.88 -1.38
N ILE A 84 1.26 6.75 -1.55
CA ILE A 84 1.05 8.21 -1.55
C ILE A 84 0.66 8.62 -2.95
N ARG A 85 -0.37 9.46 -3.07
CA ARG A 85 -0.91 9.91 -4.35
C ARG A 85 -1.12 11.41 -4.35
N ASP A 86 -0.77 12.03 -5.44
CA ASP A 86 -1.21 13.37 -5.80
C ASP A 86 -2.66 13.28 -6.31
N VAL A 87 -3.62 13.55 -5.44
CA VAL A 87 -5.04 13.39 -5.80
C VAL A 87 -5.55 14.55 -6.64
N THR A 88 -4.92 15.72 -6.59
CA THR A 88 -5.23 16.85 -7.46
C THR A 88 -4.88 16.52 -8.91
N LEU A 89 -3.64 16.07 -9.13
CA LEU A 89 -3.18 15.63 -10.46
C LEU A 89 -3.98 14.41 -10.94
N LEU A 90 -4.20 13.41 -10.08
CA LEU A 90 -4.94 12.20 -10.42
C LEU A 90 -6.36 12.50 -10.90
N ARG A 91 -7.08 13.43 -10.23
CA ARG A 91 -8.41 13.86 -10.65
C ARG A 91 -8.38 14.53 -12.03
N ARG A 92 -7.40 15.41 -12.28
CA ARG A 92 -7.22 16.07 -13.57
C ARG A 92 -6.96 15.07 -14.70
N LEU A 93 -5.98 14.17 -14.51
CA LEU A 93 -5.60 13.20 -15.53
C LEU A 93 -6.76 12.26 -15.87
N ARG A 94 -7.49 11.78 -14.85
CA ARG A 94 -8.66 10.92 -15.06
C ARG A 94 -9.79 11.64 -15.79
N ALA A 95 -10.07 12.90 -15.46
CA ALA A 95 -11.09 13.69 -16.12
C ALA A 95 -10.80 13.90 -17.62
N ASN A 96 -9.51 13.98 -17.96
CA ASN A 96 -9.05 14.15 -19.35
C ASN A 96 -8.81 12.82 -20.08
N SER A 97 -9.02 11.67 -19.43
CA SER A 97 -8.66 10.33 -19.97
C SER A 97 -7.17 10.21 -20.32
N GLU A 98 -6.31 10.92 -19.60
CA GLU A 98 -4.85 10.88 -19.73
C GLU A 98 -4.24 9.75 -18.86
N PRO A 99 -3.03 9.24 -19.20
CA PRO A 99 -2.27 8.36 -18.34
C PRO A 99 -2.06 8.99 -16.96
N TRP A 100 -2.23 8.21 -15.90
CA TRP A 100 -2.27 8.72 -14.52
C TRP A 100 -1.15 8.20 -13.62
N GLU A 101 -0.19 7.47 -14.18
CA GLU A 101 0.93 6.88 -13.45
C GLU A 101 1.76 7.93 -12.71
N GLU A 102 1.94 9.12 -13.29
CA GLU A 102 2.65 10.25 -12.69
C GLU A 102 2.07 10.64 -11.32
N ALA A 103 0.76 10.54 -11.17
CA ALA A 103 0.08 10.90 -9.92
C ALA A 103 0.23 9.86 -8.79
N VAL A 104 0.74 8.66 -9.08
CA VAL A 104 0.82 7.54 -8.12
C VAL A 104 2.22 6.92 -7.99
N SER A 105 3.08 7.12 -8.99
CA SER A 105 4.41 6.51 -9.05
C SER A 105 5.48 7.57 -9.22
N PHE A 106 5.92 8.15 -8.11
CA PHE A 106 6.95 9.18 -8.03
C PHE A 106 7.85 8.91 -6.82
N ASP A 107 8.89 9.70 -6.64
CA ASP A 107 9.89 9.51 -5.58
C ASP A 107 9.26 9.38 -4.20
N GLY A 108 9.50 8.25 -3.54
CA GLY A 108 9.03 7.99 -2.18
C GLY A 108 7.52 7.73 -2.05
N SER A 109 6.76 7.63 -3.15
CA SER A 109 5.30 7.44 -3.12
C SER A 109 4.84 6.09 -2.56
N ALA A 110 5.76 5.14 -2.33
CA ALA A 110 5.48 3.83 -1.74
C ALA A 110 6.32 3.58 -0.47
N PRO A 111 6.00 4.23 0.66
CA PRO A 111 6.63 3.92 1.95
C PRO A 111 6.37 2.47 2.36
N LEU A 112 7.45 1.76 2.72
CA LEU A 112 7.41 0.38 3.17
C LEU A 112 7.97 0.25 4.59
N GLY A 113 7.27 -0.54 5.39
CA GLY A 113 7.64 -0.86 6.76
C GLY A 113 8.73 -1.91 6.88
N LEU A 114 9.04 -2.26 8.11
CA LEU A 114 9.90 -3.40 8.42
C LEU A 114 9.17 -4.70 8.08
N TYR A 115 9.92 -5.66 7.60
CA TYR A 115 9.38 -6.98 7.26
C TYR A 115 9.16 -7.83 8.52
N THR A 116 8.15 -8.66 8.45
CA THR A 116 7.81 -9.69 9.42
C THR A 116 7.43 -10.97 8.70
N ASP A 117 7.35 -12.09 9.41
CA ASP A 117 6.80 -13.32 8.85
C ASP A 117 5.37 -13.08 8.33
N ALA A 118 5.12 -13.48 7.10
CA ALA A 118 3.80 -13.32 6.46
C ALA A 118 2.69 -14.04 7.24
N ALA A 119 2.99 -15.18 7.86
CA ALA A 119 2.03 -15.92 8.69
C ALA A 119 1.54 -15.10 9.89
N LEU A 120 2.38 -14.22 10.44
CA LEU A 120 1.98 -13.33 11.55
C LEU A 120 1.08 -12.19 11.08
N LEU A 121 1.36 -11.63 9.89
CA LEU A 121 0.61 -10.49 9.36
C LEU A 121 -0.77 -10.91 8.83
N PHE A 122 -0.90 -12.11 8.29
CA PHE A 122 -2.15 -12.66 7.77
C PHE A 122 -2.87 -13.60 8.75
N ALA A 123 -2.42 -13.67 10.03
CA ALA A 123 -3.10 -14.46 11.05
C ALA A 123 -4.51 -13.89 11.35
N GLU A 124 -5.48 -14.76 11.63
CA GLU A 124 -6.88 -14.39 11.97
C GLU A 124 -7.00 -13.34 13.09
N ARG A 125 -6.03 -13.29 14.00
CA ARG A 125 -6.02 -12.35 15.14
C ARG A 125 -5.06 -11.19 14.95
N ALA A 126 -4.49 -11.03 13.75
CA ALA A 126 -3.62 -9.90 13.45
C ALA A 126 -4.42 -8.60 13.47
N ARG A 127 -4.01 -7.65 14.30
CA ARG A 127 -4.57 -6.30 14.34
C ARG A 127 -3.56 -5.33 13.77
N ILE A 128 -3.92 -4.72 12.66
CA ILE A 128 -3.10 -3.71 12.02
C ILE A 128 -3.73 -2.35 12.33
N ARG A 129 -2.97 -1.51 13.02
CA ARG A 129 -3.38 -0.19 13.47
C ARG A 129 -2.47 0.87 12.90
N ILE A 130 -3.07 1.93 12.39
CA ILE A 130 -2.39 3.11 11.87
C ILE A 130 -2.70 4.26 12.81
N GLU A 131 -1.68 4.90 13.33
CA GLU A 131 -1.79 6.06 14.20
C GLU A 131 -1.26 7.29 13.46
N LEU A 132 -2.09 8.33 13.42
CA LEU A 132 -1.77 9.65 12.88
C LEU A 132 -1.56 10.61 14.06
N SER A 133 -0.40 11.24 14.11
CA SER A 133 -0.06 12.19 15.18
C SER A 133 0.67 13.40 14.61
N GLU A 134 0.47 14.55 15.24
CA GLU A 134 1.35 15.68 14.99
C GLU A 134 2.72 15.44 15.62
N ARG A 135 3.76 15.99 15.03
CA ARG A 135 5.16 15.80 15.43
C ARG A 135 5.42 16.05 16.93
N THR A 136 4.72 16.99 17.52
CA THR A 136 4.88 17.43 18.92
C THR A 136 3.85 16.82 19.87
N ALA A 137 2.92 16.02 19.37
CA ALA A 137 1.85 15.46 20.16
C ALA A 137 2.27 14.15 20.84
N ASP A 138 1.95 14.03 22.14
CA ASP A 138 2.18 12.79 22.92
C ASP A 138 1.22 11.65 22.54
N ARG A 139 0.10 11.97 21.89
CA ARG A 139 -0.93 11.00 21.54
C ARG A 139 -1.39 11.18 20.09
N PRO A 140 -1.80 10.09 19.41
CA PRO A 140 -2.40 10.20 18.09
C PRO A 140 -3.74 10.93 18.19
N PHE A 141 -4.03 11.78 17.18
CA PHE A 141 -5.35 12.41 17.05
C PHE A 141 -6.33 11.51 16.29
N GLN A 142 -5.81 10.55 15.53
CA GLN A 142 -6.62 9.59 14.77
C GLN A 142 -5.96 8.20 14.79
N THR A 143 -6.80 7.18 14.92
CA THR A 143 -6.41 5.78 14.81
C THR A 143 -7.31 5.11 13.76
N ILE A 144 -6.69 4.41 12.81
CA ILE A 144 -7.36 3.70 11.72
C ILE A 144 -6.99 2.21 11.83
N GLU A 145 -7.96 1.33 11.68
CA GLU A 145 -7.73 -0.11 11.63
C GLU A 145 -7.73 -0.59 10.16
N TYR A 146 -6.73 -1.39 9.81
CA TYR A 146 -6.68 -2.10 8.54
C TYR A 146 -6.91 -3.57 8.79
N SER A 147 -7.85 -4.18 8.06
CA SER A 147 -8.12 -5.62 8.16
C SER A 147 -7.85 -6.31 6.83
N PRO A 148 -6.92 -7.29 6.78
CA PRO A 148 -6.72 -8.12 5.58
C PRO A 148 -7.98 -8.88 5.15
N ASP A 149 -8.92 -9.16 6.06
CA ASP A 149 -10.18 -9.86 5.76
C ASP A 149 -11.12 -9.03 4.87
N ARG A 150 -10.87 -7.72 4.75
CA ARG A 150 -11.61 -6.83 3.84
C ARG A 150 -11.09 -6.86 2.41
N LEU A 151 -9.99 -7.56 2.14
CA LEU A 151 -9.55 -7.79 0.77
C LEU A 151 -10.57 -8.64 0.01
N MET A 152 -10.89 -8.25 -1.23
CA MET A 152 -11.75 -9.07 -2.10
C MET A 152 -11.03 -10.34 -2.54
N TYR A 153 -9.75 -10.21 -2.86
CA TYR A 153 -8.83 -11.31 -3.15
C TYR A 153 -7.65 -11.23 -2.21
N GLY A 154 -7.33 -12.35 -1.56
CA GLY A 154 -6.16 -12.48 -0.70
C GLY A 154 -4.85 -12.30 -1.46
N ILE A 155 -3.74 -12.25 -0.73
CA ILE A 155 -2.41 -12.01 -1.29
C ILE A 155 -2.00 -13.06 -2.32
N ASP A 156 -2.40 -14.33 -2.15
CA ASP A 156 -2.08 -15.41 -3.09
C ASP A 156 -2.72 -15.18 -4.46
N ARG A 157 -3.97 -14.73 -4.47
CA ARG A 157 -4.65 -14.36 -5.70
C ARG A 157 -4.06 -13.10 -6.31
N ALA A 158 -3.64 -12.13 -5.51
CA ALA A 158 -2.92 -10.95 -5.98
C ALA A 158 -1.63 -11.34 -6.73
N ILE A 159 -0.83 -12.25 -6.17
CA ILE A 159 0.37 -12.78 -6.82
C ILE A 159 0.04 -13.49 -8.14
N GLU A 160 -1.03 -14.28 -8.18
CA GLU A 160 -1.49 -14.89 -9.43
C GLU A 160 -1.81 -13.82 -10.48
N MET A 161 -2.57 -12.78 -10.13
CA MET A 161 -2.95 -11.70 -11.06
C MET A 161 -1.73 -10.96 -11.59
N VAL A 162 -0.79 -10.60 -10.70
CA VAL A 162 0.48 -9.96 -11.10
C VAL A 162 1.29 -10.87 -12.01
N SER A 163 1.49 -12.14 -11.61
CA SER A 163 2.37 -13.06 -12.33
C SER A 163 1.82 -13.51 -13.69
N ARG A 164 0.53 -13.41 -13.93
CA ARG A 164 -0.07 -13.60 -15.28
C ARG A 164 0.42 -12.54 -16.27
N LYS A 165 0.59 -11.31 -15.84
CA LYS A 165 1.04 -10.17 -16.66
C LYS A 165 2.56 -10.04 -16.66
N CYS A 166 3.19 -10.05 -15.48
CA CYS A 166 4.58 -9.73 -15.27
C CYS A 166 5.34 -10.92 -14.66
N THR A 167 6.57 -11.17 -15.09
CA THR A 167 7.47 -12.07 -14.36
C THR A 167 7.86 -11.41 -13.05
N VAL A 168 7.63 -12.08 -11.93
CA VAL A 168 8.09 -11.64 -10.61
C VAL A 168 9.44 -12.28 -10.28
N LYS A 169 10.25 -11.61 -9.47
CA LYS A 169 11.57 -12.10 -9.06
C LYS A 169 11.84 -11.71 -7.61
N ASN A 170 12.90 -12.31 -7.04
CA ASN A 170 13.34 -11.99 -5.68
C ASN A 170 13.50 -10.47 -5.49
N GLY A 171 12.94 -9.96 -4.40
CA GLY A 171 12.92 -8.55 -4.02
C GLY A 171 11.76 -7.74 -4.62
N ASP A 172 10.97 -8.28 -5.54
CA ASP A 172 9.76 -7.59 -6.02
C ASP A 172 8.70 -7.52 -4.90
N ILE A 173 7.92 -6.44 -4.88
CA ILE A 173 6.90 -6.17 -3.86
C ILE A 173 5.51 -6.28 -4.49
N VAL A 174 4.58 -6.87 -3.76
CA VAL A 174 3.16 -6.95 -4.16
C VAL A 174 2.29 -6.42 -3.03
N PHE A 175 1.69 -5.26 -3.22
CA PHE A 175 0.63 -4.74 -2.35
C PHE A 175 -0.67 -5.48 -2.64
N ALA A 176 -1.33 -5.98 -1.58
CA ALA A 176 -2.52 -6.79 -1.73
C ALA A 176 -3.76 -5.99 -2.12
N GLY A 177 -3.90 -4.76 -1.62
CA GLY A 177 -5.05 -3.89 -1.91
C GLY A 177 -5.09 -2.69 -0.98
N PHE A 178 -5.25 -1.51 -1.56
CA PHE A 178 -5.25 -0.25 -0.83
C PHE A 178 -6.63 0.05 -0.25
N MET A 179 -6.66 0.57 0.99
CA MET A 179 -7.90 1.11 1.56
C MET A 179 -8.46 2.20 0.64
N PRO A 180 -9.78 2.23 0.39
CA PRO A 180 -10.40 3.23 -0.48
C PRO A 180 -10.31 4.65 0.11
N ASP A 181 -10.44 4.75 1.44
CA ASP A 181 -10.42 6.02 2.18
C ASP A 181 -8.99 6.28 2.66
N GLY A 182 -8.21 6.95 1.80
CA GLY A 182 -6.90 7.46 2.20
C GLY A 182 -7.03 8.66 3.15
N PHE A 183 -5.99 8.96 3.91
CA PHE A 183 -5.90 10.15 4.74
C PHE A 183 -4.99 11.21 4.12
N GLU A 184 -5.31 12.47 4.37
CA GLU A 184 -4.58 13.61 3.84
C GLU A 184 -3.19 13.72 4.48
N LEU A 185 -2.22 14.18 3.68
CA LEU A 185 -0.86 14.44 4.11
C LEU A 185 -0.61 15.95 4.22
N TYR A 186 0.05 16.35 5.29
CA TYR A 186 0.47 17.74 5.52
C TYR A 186 1.82 17.77 6.26
N PRO A 187 2.62 18.83 6.12
CA PRO A 187 3.90 18.94 6.82
C PRO A 187 3.71 18.88 8.34
N GLY A 188 4.50 18.04 9.01
CA GLY A 188 4.40 17.82 10.45
C GLY A 188 3.61 16.59 10.87
N LEU A 189 2.93 15.93 9.94
CA LEU A 189 2.26 14.64 10.20
C LEU A 189 3.30 13.52 10.39
N ASP A 190 3.13 12.75 11.44
CA ASP A 190 3.82 11.49 11.70
C ASP A 190 2.82 10.31 11.59
N ILE A 191 3.19 9.29 10.83
CA ILE A 191 2.37 8.10 10.56
C ILE A 191 3.09 6.90 11.16
N ARG A 192 2.42 6.17 12.05
CA ARG A 192 2.94 4.93 12.64
C ARG A 192 1.97 3.79 12.38
N CYS A 193 2.49 2.66 11.91
CA CYS A 193 1.69 1.44 11.72
C CYS A 193 2.20 0.33 12.61
N TYR A 194 1.28 -0.37 13.25
CA TYR A 194 1.57 -1.44 14.19
C TYR A 194 0.87 -2.73 13.77
N LEU A 195 1.59 -3.83 13.86
CA LEU A 195 1.01 -5.17 13.91
C LEU A 195 0.95 -5.58 15.39
N ASN A 196 -0.25 -5.64 15.94
CA ASN A 196 -0.48 -5.80 17.38
C ASN A 196 0.25 -4.69 18.18
N VAL A 197 1.35 -5.04 18.85
CA VAL A 197 2.18 -4.10 19.62
C VAL A 197 3.47 -3.70 18.89
N ARG A 198 3.82 -4.41 17.79
CA ARG A 198 5.08 -4.18 17.06
C ARG A 198 4.90 -3.10 16.02
N GLN A 199 5.69 -2.04 16.09
CA GLN A 199 5.73 -1.02 15.05
C GLN A 199 6.40 -1.58 13.78
N LEU A 200 5.68 -1.54 12.65
CA LEU A 200 6.21 -1.95 11.35
C LEU A 200 6.62 -0.75 10.50
N LEU A 201 5.83 0.31 10.49
CA LEU A 201 6.10 1.48 9.68
C LEU A 201 6.17 2.74 10.54
N PHE A 202 7.13 3.60 10.22
CA PHE A 202 7.17 4.98 10.66
C PHE A 202 7.50 5.86 9.47
N SER A 203 6.61 6.77 9.12
CA SER A 203 6.80 7.76 8.06
C SER A 203 6.57 9.16 8.61
N LYS A 204 7.48 10.07 8.27
CA LYS A 204 7.44 11.49 8.63
C LYS A 204 7.10 12.29 7.40
N ILE A 205 6.10 13.15 7.47
CA ILE A 205 5.75 14.07 6.39
C ILE A 205 6.41 15.43 6.67
N ARG A 206 7.20 15.93 5.70
CA ARG A 206 8.00 17.16 5.86
C ARG A 206 7.86 18.04 4.63
#